data_1afb1ea3e4871f639511188cb8d844f7
#
_entry.id   1afb1ea3e4871f639511188cb8d844f7
#
_cell.length_a   1.000
_cell.length_b   1.000
_cell.length_c   1.000
_cell.angle_alpha   90.00
_cell.angle_beta   90.00
_cell.angle_gamma   90.00
#
_symmetry.space_group_name_H-M   'P 1'
#
loop_
_entity.id
_entity.type
_entity.pdbx_description
1 polymer ?
#
loop_
_entity_poly.entity_id
_entity_poly.type
_entity_poly.pdbx_seq_one_letter_code
_entity_poly.pdbx_strand_id
1 'polypeptide(L)' 'MITVDMTKAKEIAHDMRRQERAAEFAPLDIKVTIPAEADAAETARAAIRTKYETMQTNIDLAADVAALKAALEIIND' A
#
# COMPACT_ATOMS: atom_id res chain seq x y z
N MET A 1 0.13 32.67 2.30
CA MET A 1 -0.40 31.39 2.81
C MET A 1 0.00 30.26 1.87
N ILE A 2 0.56 29.21 2.40
CA ILE A 2 0.94 28.05 1.59
C ILE A 2 -0.27 27.16 1.44
N THR A 3 -0.66 26.92 0.19
CA THR A 3 -1.75 26.00 -0.12
C THR A 3 -1.17 24.66 -0.53
N VAL A 4 -1.65 23.58 0.09
CA VAL A 4 -1.24 22.23 -0.28
C VAL A 4 -1.93 21.84 -1.57
N ASP A 5 -1.14 21.38 -2.56
CA ASP A 5 -1.70 20.80 -3.77
C ASP A 5 -2.07 19.34 -3.49
N MET A 6 -3.35 19.11 -3.25
CA MET A 6 -3.87 17.77 -2.92
C MET A 6 -3.70 16.77 -4.07
N THR A 7 -3.78 17.23 -5.31
CA THR A 7 -3.55 16.35 -6.47
C THR A 7 -2.13 15.80 -6.44
N LYS A 8 -1.16 16.67 -6.24
CA LYS A 8 0.24 16.28 -6.19
C LYS A 8 0.55 15.45 -4.93
N ALA A 9 -0.04 15.82 -3.80
CA ALA A 9 0.12 15.06 -2.56
C ALA A 9 -0.41 13.63 -2.71
N LYS A 10 -1.54 13.45 -3.39
CA LYS A 10 -2.11 12.13 -3.67
C LYS A 10 -1.22 11.33 -4.63
N GLU A 11 -0.63 11.96 -5.63
CA GLU A 11 0.32 11.29 -6.54
C GLU A 11 1.51 10.75 -5.77
N ILE A 12 2.08 11.53 -4.87
CA ILE A 12 3.20 11.10 -4.02
C ILE A 12 2.76 9.95 -3.12
N ALA A 13 1.58 10.04 -2.51
CA ALA A 13 1.05 8.98 -1.66
C ALA A 13 0.86 7.67 -2.42
N HIS A 14 0.35 7.74 -3.66
CA HIS A 14 0.20 6.55 -4.50
C HIS A 14 1.56 5.97 -4.90
N ASP A 15 2.56 6.81 -5.16
CA ASP A 15 3.91 6.31 -5.46
C ASP A 15 4.51 5.59 -4.26
N MET A 16 4.35 6.12 -3.06
CA MET A 16 4.78 5.46 -1.83
C MET A 16 4.05 4.12 -1.64
N ARG A 17 2.75 4.11 -1.87
CA ARG A 17 1.94 2.88 -1.81
C ARG A 17 2.48 1.82 -2.75
N ARG A 18 2.75 2.18 -4.00
CA ARG A 18 3.26 1.23 -5.00
C ARG A 18 4.63 0.69 -4.62
N GLN A 19 5.51 1.53 -4.11
CA GLN A 19 6.85 1.12 -3.68
C GLN A 19 6.80 0.17 -2.49
N GLU A 20 5.98 0.47 -1.49
CA GLU A 20 5.82 -0.37 -0.31
C GLU A 20 5.17 -1.71 -0.67
N ARG A 21 4.18 -1.69 -1.56
CA ARG A 21 3.53 -2.91 -2.06
C ARG A 21 4.53 -3.82 -2.75
N ALA A 22 5.35 -3.27 -3.64
CA ALA A 22 6.38 -4.04 -4.33
C ALA A 22 7.39 -4.65 -3.34
N ALA A 23 7.79 -3.88 -2.33
CA ALA A 23 8.72 -4.35 -1.30
C ALA A 23 8.14 -5.51 -0.49
N GLU A 24 6.84 -5.47 -0.18
CA GLU A 24 6.18 -6.56 0.56
C GLU A 24 5.97 -7.80 -0.29
N PHE A 25 5.76 -7.64 -1.60
CA PHE A 25 5.60 -8.80 -2.49
C PHE A 25 6.92 -9.52 -2.79
N ALA A 26 8.05 -8.80 -2.81
CA ALA A 26 9.32 -9.37 -3.22
C ALA A 26 9.70 -10.68 -2.50
N PRO A 27 9.67 -10.76 -1.14
CA PRO A 27 10.00 -12.01 -0.46
C PRO A 27 8.95 -13.10 -0.70
N LEU A 28 7.69 -12.73 -0.90
CA LEU A 28 6.62 -13.70 -1.14
C LEU A 28 6.69 -14.28 -2.55
N ASP A 29 7.15 -13.52 -3.52
CA ASP A 29 7.35 -14.00 -4.89
C ASP A 29 8.40 -15.13 -4.93
N ILE A 30 9.37 -15.08 -4.04
CA ILE A 30 10.34 -16.16 -3.88
C ILE A 30 9.69 -17.37 -3.20
N LYS A 31 8.92 -17.14 -2.13
CA LYS A 31 8.30 -18.22 -1.35
C LYS A 31 7.28 -19.04 -2.14
N VAL A 32 6.56 -18.41 -3.09
CA VAL A 32 5.59 -19.14 -3.90
C VAL A 32 6.25 -20.20 -4.82
N THR A 33 7.56 -20.11 -5.03
CA THR A 33 8.30 -21.12 -5.79
C THR A 33 8.71 -22.32 -4.93
N ILE A 34 8.48 -22.27 -3.61
CA ILE A 34 8.83 -23.33 -2.67
C ILE A 34 7.53 -24.05 -2.32
N PRO A 35 7.38 -25.35 -2.72
CA PRO A 35 6.10 -26.05 -2.53
C PRO A 35 5.58 -26.06 -1.10
N ALA A 36 6.46 -26.19 -0.11
CA ALA A 36 6.06 -26.21 1.30
C ALA A 36 5.56 -24.87 1.82
N GLU A 37 5.88 -23.76 1.16
CA GLU A 37 5.53 -22.40 1.57
C GLU A 37 4.54 -21.71 0.64
N ALA A 38 4.23 -22.33 -0.51
CA ALA A 38 3.43 -21.70 -1.56
C ALA A 38 2.04 -21.28 -1.09
N ASP A 39 1.33 -22.12 -0.36
CA ASP A 39 -0.02 -21.82 0.11
C ASP A 39 -0.04 -20.66 1.10
N ALA A 40 0.88 -20.66 2.06
CA ALA A 40 1.01 -19.58 3.04
C ALA A 40 1.41 -18.27 2.35
N ALA A 41 2.31 -18.34 1.36
CA ALA A 41 2.72 -17.17 0.59
C ALA A 41 1.56 -16.59 -0.22
N GLU A 42 0.73 -17.42 -0.84
CA GLU A 42 -0.46 -16.95 -1.57
C GLU A 42 -1.48 -16.29 -0.65
N THR A 43 -1.70 -16.84 0.54
CA THR A 43 -2.58 -16.23 1.55
C THR A 43 -2.05 -14.85 1.95
N ALA A 44 -0.75 -14.74 2.19
CA ALA A 44 -0.11 -13.47 2.54
C ALA A 44 -0.21 -12.45 1.39
N ARG A 45 -0.01 -12.89 0.15
CA ARG A 45 -0.14 -12.03 -1.04
C ARG A 45 -1.57 -11.49 -1.18
N ALA A 46 -2.58 -12.34 -0.93
CA ALA A 46 -3.98 -11.90 -0.97
C ALA A 46 -4.27 -10.85 0.09
N ALA A 47 -3.75 -11.02 1.31
CA ALA A 47 -3.89 -10.04 2.38
C ALA A 47 -3.23 -8.71 2.03
N ILE A 48 -2.04 -8.75 1.41
CA ILE A 48 -1.35 -7.54 0.94
C ILE A 48 -2.16 -6.83 -0.12
N ARG A 49 -2.71 -7.55 -1.10
CA ARG A 49 -3.56 -6.94 -2.14
C ARG A 49 -4.74 -6.20 -1.52
N THR A 50 -5.45 -6.83 -0.59
CA THR A 50 -6.58 -6.22 0.10
C THR A 50 -6.18 -4.98 0.87
N LYS A 51 -5.07 -5.05 1.61
CA LYS A 51 -4.55 -3.92 2.38
C LYS A 51 -4.28 -2.71 1.48
N TYR A 52 -3.58 -2.91 0.37
CA TYR A 52 -3.21 -1.81 -0.53
C TYR A 52 -4.37 -1.31 -1.38
N GLU A 53 -5.37 -2.15 -1.68
CA GLU A 53 -6.62 -1.69 -2.29
C GLU A 53 -7.37 -0.73 -1.37
N THR A 54 -7.47 -1.07 -0.09
CA THR A 54 -8.07 -0.20 0.93
C THR A 54 -7.30 1.11 1.03
N MET A 55 -5.96 1.04 1.06
CA MET A 55 -5.11 2.23 1.12
C MET A 55 -5.32 3.11 -0.11
N GLN A 56 -5.38 2.53 -1.31
CA GLN A 56 -5.64 3.27 -2.54
C GLN A 56 -6.97 4.03 -2.46
N THR A 57 -8.02 3.37 -2.02
CA THR A 57 -9.33 3.99 -1.85
C THR A 57 -9.27 5.13 -0.84
N ASN A 58 -8.62 4.92 0.29
CA ASN A 58 -8.50 5.93 1.33
C ASN A 58 -7.70 7.15 0.86
N ILE A 59 -6.64 6.93 0.07
CA ILE A 59 -5.89 8.03 -0.54
C ILE A 59 -6.77 8.83 -1.49
N ASP A 60 -7.52 8.14 -2.34
CA ASP A 60 -8.40 8.80 -3.32
C ASP A 60 -9.50 9.61 -2.64
N LEU A 61 -10.00 9.16 -1.49
CA LEU A 61 -11.06 9.83 -0.75
C LEU A 61 -10.54 10.91 0.21
N ALA A 62 -9.23 11.00 0.42
CA ALA A 62 -8.65 11.95 1.37
C ALA A 62 -8.94 13.39 0.93
N ALA A 63 -9.48 14.18 1.85
CA ALA A 63 -9.82 15.59 1.60
C ALA A 63 -8.70 16.54 2.01
N ASP A 64 -7.77 16.09 2.84
CA ASP A 64 -6.67 16.91 3.36
C ASP A 64 -5.43 16.07 3.67
N VAL A 65 -4.36 16.75 4.08
CA VAL A 65 -3.08 16.10 4.38
C VAL A 65 -3.18 15.16 5.57
N ALA A 66 -3.99 15.49 6.58
CA ALA A 66 -4.17 14.60 7.73
C ALA A 66 -4.79 13.27 7.34
N ALA A 67 -5.78 13.29 6.42
CA ALA A 67 -6.42 12.09 5.92
C ALA A 67 -5.44 11.26 5.07
N LEU A 68 -4.59 11.90 4.26
CA LEU A 68 -3.54 11.21 3.51
C LEU A 68 -2.54 10.52 4.43
N LYS A 69 -2.13 11.20 5.48
CA LYS A 69 -1.20 10.63 6.46
C LYS A 69 -1.81 9.42 7.15
N ALA A 70 -3.07 9.51 7.55
CA ALA A 70 -3.78 8.40 8.17
C ALA A 70 -3.88 7.19 7.22
N ALA A 71 -4.13 7.43 5.93
CA ALA A 71 -4.19 6.37 4.93
C ALA A 71 -2.84 5.66 4.79
N LEU A 72 -1.74 6.40 4.81
CA LEU A 72 -0.39 5.84 4.68
C LEU A 72 0.07 5.10 5.95
N GLU A 73 -0.47 5.44 7.11
CA GLU A 73 -0.11 4.79 8.38
C GLU A 73 -0.54 3.32 8.43
N ILE A 74 -1.46 2.89 7.57
CA ILE A 74 -1.85 1.47 7.45
C ILE A 74 -0.64 0.58 7.15
N ILE A 75 0.37 1.10 6.47
CA ILE A 75 1.59 0.37 6.12
C ILE A 75 2.35 -0.11 7.38
N ASN A 76 2.25 0.64 8.47
CA ASN A 76 3.04 0.41 9.68
C ASN A 76 2.36 -0.50 10.70
N ASP A 77 1.18 -0.98 10.40
CA ASP A 77 0.40 -1.84 11.30
C ASP A 77 0.77 -3.32 11.18
#